data_5eab5cb4d203ea0dbe90307b2639646c
#
_entry.id   5eab5cb4d203ea0dbe90307b2639646c
#
_cell.length_a   1.000
_cell.length_b   1.000
_cell.length_c   1.000
_cell.angle_alpha   90.00
_cell.angle_beta   90.00
_cell.angle_gamma   90.00
#
_symmetry.space_group_name_H-M   'P 1'
#
loop_
_entity.id
_entity.type
_entity.pdbx_description
1 polymer ?
#
loop_
_entity_poly.entity_id
_entity_poly.type
_entity_poly.pdbx_seq_one_letter_code
_entity_poly.pdbx_strand_id
1 'polypeptide(L)'
;MWQRLFCLTILLILAAVVIPAQITGHRLTQDELSNPTKPAQETKQHRLNQDEVYSLIKQDKHQHDLIEKTLHEQGVDFDLNPDIEKKMRKAGADDQILQAIWAAGPTVRNFEGAVLTSATGTPLTSTYKEAMGYKTLEQASDPDTKIRMAMEFAQTFPGSKLLSYVFTQAATAFQQKGDYSNAVKTGRKSLAIDADNTYSLLIVATSLSEPSMIRNSTDNGEWELVEAGTDAQRALDLLPKLPTRPDETPEQFAARKAGIESTAHAALGAVAMQQDKYNQAIDEFKKAISLSRPPKASLYFRLGEIYSNVGAKQQAIEAFSKAAELGKGTVIETYATRSLKELQKN
;
A
#
# COMPACT_ATOMS: atom_id res chain seq x y z
N MET A 1 -9.15 55.02 -19.13
CA MET A 1 -8.35 55.70 -20.15
C MET A 1 -7.23 54.74 -20.55
N TRP A 2 -7.30 54.29 -21.82
CA TRP A 2 -6.29 53.66 -22.66
C TRP A 2 -5.76 52.26 -22.26
N GLN A 3 -6.21 51.23 -22.96
CA GLN A 3 -5.96 50.68 -24.33
C GLN A 3 -4.71 49.83 -24.35
N ARG A 4 -4.89 48.51 -24.56
CA ARG A 4 -5.01 47.72 -25.81
C ARG A 4 -3.68 47.19 -26.33
N LEU A 5 -3.69 45.86 -26.51
CA LEU A 5 -3.13 45.08 -27.64
C LEU A 5 -1.62 44.88 -27.71
N PHE A 6 -1.18 43.59 -27.66
CA PHE A 6 -0.71 42.94 -28.90
C PHE A 6 -0.68 41.40 -28.72
N CYS A 7 -1.47 40.76 -29.55
CA CYS A 7 -1.34 39.34 -29.93
C CYS A 7 -0.11 39.16 -30.81
N LEU A 8 0.70 38.14 -30.57
CA LEU A 8 1.56 37.55 -31.62
C LEU A 8 1.59 36.06 -31.48
N THR A 9 0.82 35.43 -32.34
CA THR A 9 0.86 34.01 -32.70
C THR A 9 2.17 33.70 -33.41
N ILE A 10 2.98 32.77 -32.87
CA ILE A 10 4.05 32.13 -33.62
C ILE A 10 3.62 30.67 -33.86
N LEU A 11 3.19 30.43 -35.08
CA LEU A 11 2.93 29.13 -35.68
C LEU A 11 4.27 28.51 -36.06
N LEU A 12 4.75 27.50 -35.33
CA LEU A 12 5.89 26.69 -35.76
C LEU A 12 5.34 25.42 -36.42
N ILE A 13 5.41 25.41 -37.73
CA ILE A 13 5.16 24.26 -38.60
C ILE A 13 6.36 23.33 -38.46
N LEU A 14 6.18 22.17 -37.79
CA LEU A 14 7.12 21.04 -37.83
C LEU A 14 6.70 20.15 -38.99
N ALA A 15 7.45 20.21 -40.08
CA ALA A 15 7.36 19.28 -41.20
C ALA A 15 7.77 17.89 -40.76
N ALA A 16 6.81 16.97 -40.66
CA ALA A 16 7.08 15.53 -40.49
C ALA A 16 7.59 14.98 -41.80
N VAL A 17 8.86 14.57 -41.85
CA VAL A 17 9.41 13.78 -42.93
C VAL A 17 8.81 12.37 -42.83
N VAL A 18 7.89 12.07 -43.70
CA VAL A 18 7.33 10.71 -43.91
C VAL A 18 8.34 9.94 -44.74
N ILE A 19 9.02 8.97 -44.13
CA ILE A 19 9.78 7.95 -44.84
C ILE A 19 8.77 6.85 -45.21
N PRO A 20 8.57 6.53 -46.49
CA PRO A 20 7.70 5.42 -46.85
C PRO A 20 8.41 4.10 -46.54
N ALA A 21 7.93 3.37 -45.52
CA ALA A 21 8.26 1.96 -45.35
C ALA A 21 7.68 1.18 -46.54
N GLN A 22 8.52 0.62 -47.37
CA GLN A 22 8.13 -0.35 -48.38
C GLN A 22 7.66 -1.62 -47.64
N ILE A 23 6.36 -1.78 -47.54
CA ILE A 23 5.73 -3.04 -47.16
C ILE A 23 5.80 -3.94 -48.38
N THR A 24 6.74 -4.85 -48.42
CA THR A 24 6.70 -6.01 -49.31
C THR A 24 5.59 -6.92 -48.81
N GLY A 25 4.42 -6.78 -49.42
CA GLY A 25 3.28 -7.62 -49.14
C GLY A 25 3.56 -9.07 -49.51
N HIS A 26 3.89 -9.90 -48.56
CA HIS A 26 3.81 -11.33 -48.69
C HIS A 26 2.31 -11.71 -48.56
N ARG A 27 1.72 -12.11 -49.69
CA ARG A 27 0.33 -12.57 -49.73
C ARG A 27 0.34 -13.99 -49.16
N LEU A 28 -0.16 -14.15 -47.94
CA LEU A 28 -0.34 -15.47 -47.32
C LEU A 28 -1.20 -16.34 -48.22
N THR A 29 -0.75 -17.55 -48.48
CA THR A 29 -1.49 -18.55 -49.28
C THR A 29 -2.61 -19.16 -48.44
N GLN A 30 -3.65 -19.67 -49.11
CA GLN A 30 -4.85 -20.22 -48.44
C GLN A 30 -4.53 -21.43 -47.53
N ASP A 31 -3.40 -22.09 -47.74
CA ASP A 31 -2.89 -23.18 -46.90
C ASP A 31 -2.30 -22.73 -45.56
N GLU A 32 -1.87 -21.46 -45.44
CA GLU A 32 -1.35 -20.91 -44.18
C GLU A 32 -2.48 -20.46 -43.23
N LEU A 33 -3.70 -20.29 -43.77
CA LEU A 33 -4.91 -19.92 -43.00
C LEU A 33 -5.64 -21.12 -42.39
N SER A 34 -5.37 -22.35 -42.85
CA SER A 34 -6.08 -23.54 -42.41
C SER A 34 -5.35 -24.40 -41.35
N ASN A 35 -4.13 -24.02 -40.97
CA ASN A 35 -3.41 -24.67 -39.88
C ASN A 35 -3.15 -23.64 -38.77
N PRO A 36 -3.85 -23.72 -37.61
CA PRO A 36 -3.44 -22.92 -36.47
C PRO A 36 -2.01 -23.37 -36.09
N THR A 37 -1.04 -22.52 -36.38
CA THR A 37 0.32 -22.68 -35.88
C THR A 37 0.23 -23.02 -34.40
N LYS A 38 0.68 -24.22 -34.03
CA LYS A 38 0.95 -24.59 -32.65
C LYS A 38 1.68 -23.40 -32.01
N PRO A 39 1.26 -22.96 -30.81
CA PRO A 39 2.01 -21.94 -30.10
C PRO A 39 3.47 -22.40 -30.11
N ALA A 40 4.36 -21.51 -30.51
CA ALA A 40 5.80 -21.78 -30.48
C ALA A 40 6.08 -22.38 -29.11
N GLN A 41 6.62 -23.60 -29.07
CA GLN A 41 7.09 -24.17 -27.82
C GLN A 41 8.13 -23.20 -27.32
N GLU A 42 7.77 -22.41 -26.29
CA GLU A 42 8.75 -21.73 -25.46
C GLU A 42 9.73 -22.82 -25.04
N THR A 43 10.92 -22.82 -25.63
CA THR A 43 12.07 -23.58 -25.12
C THR A 43 12.22 -23.11 -23.68
N LYS A 44 11.75 -23.91 -22.72
CA LYS A 44 11.92 -23.63 -21.29
C LYS A 44 13.41 -23.44 -21.07
N GLN A 45 13.84 -22.19 -20.99
CA GLN A 45 15.22 -21.84 -20.70
C GLN A 45 15.53 -22.50 -19.36
N HIS A 46 16.54 -23.35 -19.31
CA HIS A 46 16.96 -23.99 -18.08
C HIS A 46 17.36 -22.91 -17.08
N ARG A 47 16.72 -22.89 -15.93
CA ARG A 47 17.03 -21.99 -14.82
C ARG A 47 17.85 -22.75 -13.80
N LEU A 48 18.82 -22.05 -13.20
CA LEU A 48 19.69 -22.65 -12.20
C LEU A 48 18.92 -22.95 -10.92
N ASN A 49 19.00 -24.17 -10.43
CA ASN A 49 18.51 -24.54 -9.10
C ASN A 49 19.54 -24.18 -8.00
N GLN A 50 19.15 -24.36 -6.73
CA GLN A 50 20.00 -24.00 -5.59
C GLN A 50 21.35 -24.72 -5.57
N ASP A 51 21.42 -25.99 -6.02
CA ASP A 51 22.64 -26.77 -5.97
C ASP A 51 23.60 -26.41 -7.12
N GLU A 52 23.05 -26.03 -8.28
CA GLU A 52 23.81 -25.50 -9.40
C GLU A 52 24.41 -24.12 -9.05
N VAL A 53 23.64 -23.23 -8.44
CA VAL A 53 24.14 -21.92 -7.96
C VAL A 53 25.20 -22.12 -6.88
N TYR A 54 24.99 -23.03 -5.93
CA TYR A 54 25.99 -23.36 -4.90
C TYR A 54 27.30 -23.85 -5.52
N SER A 55 27.20 -24.73 -6.52
CA SER A 55 28.36 -25.29 -7.22
C SER A 55 29.10 -24.23 -8.04
N LEU A 56 28.36 -23.37 -8.75
CA LEU A 56 28.89 -22.23 -9.50
C LEU A 56 29.72 -21.30 -8.60
N ILE A 57 29.16 -20.88 -7.46
CA ILE A 57 29.86 -20.01 -6.51
C ILE A 57 31.10 -20.66 -5.96
N LYS A 58 31.06 -21.96 -5.66
CA LYS A 58 32.19 -22.70 -5.08
C LYS A 58 33.34 -22.91 -6.09
N GLN A 59 32.99 -23.11 -7.35
CA GLN A 59 33.98 -23.33 -8.42
C GLN A 59 34.63 -22.00 -8.84
N ASP A 60 33.86 -20.95 -8.98
CA ASP A 60 34.30 -19.68 -9.56
C ASP A 60 34.45 -18.57 -8.50
N LYS A 61 34.79 -18.95 -7.28
CA LYS A 61 34.84 -18.11 -6.07
C LYS A 61 35.49 -16.72 -6.23
N HIS A 62 36.40 -16.57 -7.19
CA HIS A 62 37.13 -15.32 -7.47
C HIS A 62 36.71 -14.65 -8.78
N GLN A 63 35.67 -15.15 -9.45
CA GLN A 63 35.20 -14.67 -10.75
C GLN A 63 33.76 -14.10 -10.59
N HIS A 64 33.59 -13.06 -9.78
CA HIS A 64 32.30 -12.46 -9.49
C HIS A 64 31.55 -12.06 -10.75
N ASP A 65 32.22 -11.40 -11.70
CA ASP A 65 31.63 -10.98 -12.98
C ASP A 65 31.05 -12.15 -13.78
N LEU A 66 31.72 -13.31 -13.75
CA LEU A 66 31.23 -14.50 -14.45
C LEU A 66 30.03 -15.10 -13.77
N ILE A 67 30.02 -15.15 -12.42
CA ILE A 67 28.88 -15.62 -11.63
C ILE A 67 27.69 -14.74 -11.88
N GLU A 68 27.84 -13.41 -11.77
CA GLU A 68 26.78 -12.45 -12.01
C GLU A 68 26.20 -12.54 -13.42
N LYS A 69 27.07 -12.60 -14.41
CA LYS A 69 26.66 -12.78 -15.81
C LYS A 69 25.86 -14.06 -16.00
N THR A 70 26.30 -15.17 -15.45
CA THR A 70 25.60 -16.46 -15.54
C THR A 70 24.23 -16.42 -14.87
N LEU A 71 24.13 -15.82 -13.66
CA LEU A 71 22.89 -15.65 -12.95
C LEU A 71 21.91 -14.75 -13.72
N HIS A 72 22.41 -13.67 -14.32
CA HIS A 72 21.61 -12.74 -15.13
C HIS A 72 21.06 -13.40 -16.40
N GLU A 73 21.90 -14.16 -17.12
CA GLU A 73 21.53 -14.79 -18.40
C GLU A 73 20.59 -15.99 -18.22
N GLN A 74 20.80 -16.82 -17.20
CA GLN A 74 20.03 -18.05 -17.02
C GLN A 74 18.86 -17.85 -16.05
N GLY A 75 19.00 -16.96 -15.06
CA GLY A 75 18.06 -16.82 -13.96
C GLY A 75 18.13 -18.00 -12.99
N VAL A 76 17.44 -17.88 -11.86
CA VAL A 76 17.30 -18.98 -10.89
C VAL A 76 15.84 -19.38 -10.75
N ASP A 77 15.56 -20.61 -10.31
CA ASP A 77 14.21 -21.16 -10.15
C ASP A 77 13.65 -20.99 -8.72
N PHE A 78 14.39 -20.31 -7.84
CA PHE A 78 14.06 -20.08 -6.44
C PHE A 78 14.21 -18.60 -6.06
N ASP A 79 13.51 -18.18 -5.01
CA ASP A 79 13.70 -16.88 -4.38
C ASP A 79 14.70 -16.97 -3.23
N LEU A 80 15.61 -16.00 -3.14
CA LEU A 80 16.55 -15.92 -2.04
C LEU A 80 15.81 -15.64 -0.72
N ASN A 81 16.12 -16.44 0.31
CA ASN A 81 15.63 -16.28 1.67
C ASN A 81 16.77 -16.53 2.67
N PRO A 82 16.59 -16.28 3.99
CA PRO A 82 17.67 -16.41 4.98
C PRO A 82 18.35 -17.78 5.04
N ASP A 83 17.61 -18.87 4.81
CA ASP A 83 18.18 -20.21 4.83
C ASP A 83 19.03 -20.47 3.59
N ILE A 84 18.55 -20.05 2.43
CA ILE A 84 19.28 -20.13 1.17
C ILE A 84 20.48 -19.18 1.20
N GLU A 85 20.33 -17.95 1.72
CA GLU A 85 21.44 -17.03 1.94
C GLU A 85 22.57 -17.70 2.74
N LYS A 86 22.21 -18.31 3.89
CA LYS A 86 23.18 -19.02 4.74
C LYS A 86 23.90 -20.15 3.97
N LYS A 87 23.17 -20.87 3.09
CA LYS A 87 23.74 -21.89 2.21
C LYS A 87 24.73 -21.28 1.20
N MET A 88 24.34 -20.20 0.52
CA MET A 88 25.16 -19.54 -0.49
C MET A 88 26.41 -18.88 0.10
N ARG A 89 26.30 -18.29 1.30
CA ARG A 89 27.46 -17.74 2.05
C ARG A 89 28.48 -18.83 2.41
N LYS A 90 28.05 -20.06 2.71
CA LYS A 90 28.95 -21.20 2.92
C LYS A 90 29.70 -21.60 1.64
N ALA A 91 29.14 -21.36 0.46
CA ALA A 91 29.81 -21.55 -0.81
C ALA A 91 30.85 -20.46 -1.11
N GLY A 92 30.74 -19.29 -0.45
CA GLY A 92 31.61 -18.14 -0.64
C GLY A 92 30.92 -16.90 -1.23
N ALA A 93 29.58 -16.92 -1.32
CA ALA A 93 28.84 -15.75 -1.76
C ALA A 93 29.04 -14.56 -0.81
N ASP A 94 29.39 -13.42 -1.35
CA ASP A 94 29.34 -12.13 -0.70
C ASP A 94 28.02 -11.41 -0.97
N ASP A 95 27.90 -10.16 -0.53
CA ASP A 95 26.69 -9.36 -0.71
C ASP A 95 26.38 -9.08 -2.18
N GLN A 96 27.39 -8.98 -3.04
CA GLN A 96 27.23 -8.70 -4.48
C GLN A 96 26.64 -9.92 -5.19
N ILE A 97 27.17 -11.11 -4.93
CA ILE A 97 26.62 -12.37 -5.46
C ILE A 97 25.21 -12.63 -4.94
N LEU A 98 24.94 -12.37 -3.65
CA LEU A 98 23.60 -12.50 -3.08
C LEU A 98 22.61 -11.54 -3.74
N GLN A 99 23.02 -10.31 -4.03
CA GLN A 99 22.22 -9.36 -4.79
C GLN A 99 21.92 -9.86 -6.20
N ALA A 100 22.89 -10.47 -6.88
CA ALA A 100 22.70 -11.05 -8.21
C ALA A 100 21.73 -12.25 -8.18
N ILE A 101 21.83 -13.13 -7.18
CA ILE A 101 20.89 -14.24 -6.97
C ILE A 101 19.48 -13.69 -6.73
N TRP A 102 19.34 -12.67 -5.86
CA TRP A 102 18.07 -12.00 -5.60
C TRP A 102 17.45 -11.44 -6.89
N ALA A 103 18.23 -10.69 -7.67
CA ALA A 103 17.79 -10.10 -8.94
C ALA A 103 17.37 -11.15 -9.98
N ALA A 104 18.04 -12.32 -9.97
CA ALA A 104 17.76 -13.44 -10.87
C ALA A 104 16.57 -14.31 -10.41
N GLY A 105 16.00 -14.09 -9.22
CA GLY A 105 14.91 -14.88 -8.64
C GLY A 105 13.57 -14.69 -9.35
N PRO A 106 12.62 -15.67 -9.23
CA PRO A 106 11.31 -15.61 -9.86
C PRO A 106 10.51 -14.35 -9.48
N THR A 107 10.48 -14.01 -8.20
CA THR A 107 9.74 -12.85 -7.71
C THR A 107 10.25 -11.55 -8.36
N VAL A 108 11.58 -11.34 -8.37
CA VAL A 108 12.15 -10.10 -8.93
C VAL A 108 11.99 -10.03 -10.43
N ARG A 109 12.21 -11.13 -11.16
CA ARG A 109 12.05 -11.18 -12.62
C ARG A 109 10.60 -10.97 -13.05
N ASN A 110 9.64 -11.59 -12.35
CA ASN A 110 8.23 -11.48 -12.69
C ASN A 110 7.69 -10.06 -12.44
N PHE A 111 8.37 -9.29 -11.59
CA PHE A 111 7.99 -7.93 -11.20
C PHE A 111 9.05 -6.89 -11.58
N GLU A 112 9.84 -7.14 -12.64
CA GLU A 112 10.86 -6.21 -13.15
C GLU A 112 11.82 -5.69 -12.06
N GLY A 113 12.15 -6.55 -11.10
CA GLY A 113 13.03 -6.20 -10.00
C GLY A 113 12.35 -5.51 -8.83
N ALA A 114 11.02 -5.47 -8.80
CA ALA A 114 10.25 -4.81 -7.76
C ALA A 114 9.81 -5.77 -6.66
N VAL A 115 10.04 -5.40 -5.41
CA VAL A 115 9.46 -6.07 -4.23
C VAL A 115 8.07 -5.50 -3.93
N LEU A 116 7.88 -4.23 -4.24
CA LEU A 116 6.65 -3.46 -4.05
C LEU A 116 6.42 -2.57 -5.26
N THR A 117 5.19 -2.13 -5.43
CA THR A 117 4.84 -1.06 -6.35
C THR A 117 4.45 0.19 -5.58
N SER A 118 4.74 1.37 -6.12
CA SER A 118 4.21 2.63 -5.60
C SER A 118 2.67 2.66 -5.68
N ALA A 119 2.05 3.65 -5.05
CA ALA A 119 0.60 3.86 -5.14
C ALA A 119 0.08 4.01 -6.58
N THR A 120 0.94 4.44 -7.51
CA THR A 120 0.64 4.58 -8.94
C THR A 120 1.02 3.36 -9.79
N GLY A 121 1.43 2.26 -9.15
CA GLY A 121 1.80 1.03 -9.85
C GLY A 121 3.24 0.99 -10.39
N THR A 122 4.07 2.01 -10.11
CA THR A 122 5.48 2.01 -10.53
C THR A 122 6.28 1.02 -9.67
N PRO A 123 7.02 0.08 -10.26
CA PRO A 123 7.88 -0.85 -9.53
C PRO A 123 8.93 -0.13 -8.68
N LEU A 124 9.09 -0.54 -7.43
CA LEU A 124 10.10 -0.04 -6.50
C LEU A 124 11.27 -1.01 -6.45
N THR A 125 12.35 -0.66 -7.12
CA THR A 125 13.59 -1.43 -7.05
C THR A 125 14.22 -1.32 -5.66
N SER A 126 14.69 -2.43 -5.11
CA SER A 126 15.39 -2.48 -3.83
C SER A 126 16.56 -3.45 -3.90
N THR A 127 17.52 -3.28 -2.99
CA THR A 127 18.54 -4.30 -2.80
C THR A 127 17.96 -5.47 -2.01
N TYR A 128 18.63 -6.62 -2.08
CA TYR A 128 18.24 -7.80 -1.29
C TYR A 128 18.16 -7.47 0.22
N LYS A 129 19.13 -6.71 0.74
CA LYS A 129 19.16 -6.31 2.16
C LYS A 129 17.98 -5.42 2.54
N GLU A 130 17.63 -4.45 1.69
CA GLU A 130 16.45 -3.60 1.89
C GLU A 130 15.16 -4.43 1.87
N ALA A 131 15.02 -5.31 0.88
CA ALA A 131 13.85 -6.17 0.75
C ALA A 131 13.66 -7.09 1.97
N MET A 132 14.73 -7.71 2.45
CA MET A 132 14.70 -8.57 3.63
C MET A 132 14.44 -7.78 4.91
N GLY A 133 15.04 -6.61 5.07
CA GLY A 133 14.77 -5.71 6.18
C GLY A 133 13.31 -5.27 6.24
N TYR A 134 12.73 -4.90 5.09
CA TYR A 134 11.31 -4.55 5.00
C TYR A 134 10.40 -5.76 5.31
N LYS A 135 10.68 -6.94 4.75
CA LYS A 135 9.90 -8.15 5.00
C LYS A 135 9.88 -8.53 6.49
N THR A 136 11.03 -8.43 7.15
CA THR A 136 11.14 -8.69 8.60
C THR A 136 10.33 -7.67 9.41
N LEU A 137 10.38 -6.38 9.04
CA LEU A 137 9.58 -5.31 9.63
C LEU A 137 8.06 -5.59 9.45
N GLU A 138 7.65 -6.00 8.24
CA GLU A 138 6.25 -6.29 7.94
C GLU A 138 5.70 -7.44 8.82
N GLN A 139 6.50 -8.47 9.05
CA GLN A 139 6.15 -9.63 9.86
C GLN A 139 6.15 -9.38 11.36
N ALA A 140 6.77 -8.29 11.84
CA ALA A 140 6.76 -7.96 13.26
C ALA A 140 5.31 -7.70 13.73
N SER A 141 4.88 -8.36 14.80
CA SER A 141 3.52 -8.23 15.35
C SER A 141 3.43 -7.20 16.46
N ASP A 142 4.52 -7.02 17.23
CA ASP A 142 4.56 -6.07 18.34
C ASP A 142 4.80 -4.63 17.84
N PRO A 143 3.92 -3.67 18.20
CA PRO A 143 4.03 -2.29 17.73
C PRO A 143 5.35 -1.59 18.08
N ASP A 144 5.90 -1.79 19.28
CA ASP A 144 7.17 -1.17 19.69
C ASP A 144 8.33 -1.71 18.89
N THR A 145 8.36 -3.02 18.67
CA THR A 145 9.34 -3.67 17.80
C THR A 145 9.25 -3.15 16.37
N LYS A 146 8.03 -3.01 15.83
CA LYS A 146 7.80 -2.48 14.49
C LYS A 146 8.29 -1.05 14.33
N ILE A 147 8.02 -0.18 15.31
CA ILE A 147 8.51 1.21 15.32
C ILE A 147 10.04 1.22 15.35
N ARG A 148 10.67 0.48 16.25
CA ARG A 148 12.13 0.40 16.36
C ARG A 148 12.77 -0.05 15.06
N MET A 149 12.30 -1.16 14.48
CA MET A 149 12.80 -1.70 13.21
C MET A 149 12.64 -0.72 12.05
N ALA A 150 11.54 0.01 11.98
CA ALA A 150 11.32 1.03 10.95
C ALA A 150 12.32 2.18 11.06
N MET A 151 12.64 2.62 12.29
CA MET A 151 13.63 3.67 12.51
C MET A 151 15.05 3.19 12.20
N GLU A 152 15.40 1.96 12.58
CA GLU A 152 16.67 1.32 12.22
C GLU A 152 16.82 1.16 10.70
N PHE A 153 15.76 0.74 10.01
CA PHE A 153 15.75 0.66 8.55
C PHE A 153 16.01 2.03 7.90
N ALA A 154 15.31 3.06 8.36
CA ALA A 154 15.47 4.41 7.81
C ALA A 154 16.88 5.00 8.05
N GLN A 155 17.55 4.62 9.14
CA GLN A 155 18.94 4.99 9.41
C GLN A 155 19.92 4.20 8.53
N THR A 156 19.66 2.91 8.32
CA THR A 156 20.53 2.02 7.55
C THR A 156 20.44 2.29 6.04
N PHE A 157 19.23 2.61 5.56
CA PHE A 157 18.91 2.77 4.13
C PHE A 157 18.24 4.13 3.86
N PRO A 158 18.90 5.27 4.10
CA PRO A 158 18.28 6.59 4.03
C PRO A 158 17.83 6.98 2.60
N GLY A 159 18.36 6.33 1.56
CA GLY A 159 17.97 6.52 0.16
C GLY A 159 17.00 5.48 -0.38
N SER A 160 16.50 4.56 0.46
CA SER A 160 15.65 3.48 0.00
C SER A 160 14.30 3.98 -0.50
N LYS A 161 13.86 3.47 -1.64
CA LYS A 161 12.51 3.71 -2.18
C LYS A 161 11.41 3.03 -1.35
N LEU A 162 11.78 2.11 -0.45
CA LEU A 162 10.86 1.45 0.47
C LEU A 162 10.50 2.31 1.69
N LEU A 163 11.17 3.45 1.91
CA LEU A 163 10.97 4.28 3.09
C LEU A 163 9.53 4.76 3.28
N SER A 164 8.79 5.02 2.20
CA SER A 164 7.37 5.36 2.30
C SER A 164 6.59 4.24 3.00
N TYR A 165 6.79 2.98 2.59
CA TYR A 165 6.14 1.83 3.21
C TYR A 165 6.64 1.56 4.64
N VAL A 166 7.94 1.74 4.89
CA VAL A 166 8.55 1.62 6.22
C VAL A 166 7.90 2.60 7.19
N PHE A 167 7.75 3.86 6.79
CA PHE A 167 7.07 4.87 7.61
C PHE A 167 5.57 4.60 7.74
N THR A 168 4.91 4.03 6.72
CA THR A 168 3.52 3.56 6.83
C THR A 168 3.37 2.50 7.92
N GLN A 169 4.27 1.51 7.97
CA GLN A 169 4.27 0.48 9.01
C GLN A 169 4.46 1.06 10.41
N ALA A 170 5.41 1.99 10.56
CA ALA A 170 5.63 2.67 11.84
C ALA A 170 4.43 3.54 12.25
N ALA A 171 3.83 4.28 11.32
CA ALA A 171 2.65 5.11 11.58
C ALA A 171 1.45 4.25 12.01
N THR A 172 1.25 3.09 11.37
CA THR A 172 0.24 2.10 11.77
C THR A 172 0.51 1.61 13.21
N ALA A 173 1.75 1.32 13.55
CA ALA A 173 2.12 0.86 14.88
C ALA A 173 1.90 1.94 15.96
N PHE A 174 2.21 3.20 15.68
CA PHE A 174 1.88 4.33 16.56
C PHE A 174 0.36 4.47 16.75
N GLN A 175 -0.43 4.35 15.68
CA GLN A 175 -1.89 4.40 15.75
C GLN A 175 -2.45 3.25 16.62
N GLN A 176 -1.92 2.02 16.49
CA GLN A 176 -2.30 0.87 17.32
C GLN A 176 -2.04 1.11 18.82
N LYS A 177 -1.02 1.89 19.14
CA LYS A 177 -0.70 2.30 20.52
C LYS A 177 -1.55 3.48 21.02
N GLY A 178 -2.39 4.07 20.17
CA GLY A 178 -3.13 5.31 20.47
C GLY A 178 -2.26 6.57 20.45
N ASP A 179 -1.03 6.48 19.98
CA ASP A 179 -0.13 7.63 19.81
C ASP A 179 -0.38 8.30 18.46
N TYR A 180 -1.53 8.97 18.36
CA TYR A 180 -2.00 9.59 17.12
C TYR A 180 -1.08 10.72 16.64
N SER A 181 -0.45 11.44 17.56
CA SER A 181 0.51 12.51 17.21
C SER A 181 1.72 11.96 16.44
N ASN A 182 2.35 10.89 16.93
CA ASN A 182 3.46 10.25 16.23
C ASN A 182 2.99 9.47 14.98
N ALA A 183 1.75 8.93 14.98
CA ALA A 183 1.16 8.33 13.79
C ALA A 183 1.05 9.35 12.65
N VAL A 184 0.50 10.54 12.90
CA VAL A 184 0.41 11.66 11.93
C VAL A 184 1.78 12.09 11.46
N LYS A 185 2.70 12.39 12.41
CA LYS A 185 4.07 12.82 12.08
C LYS A 185 4.79 11.82 11.17
N THR A 186 4.63 10.53 11.46
CA THR A 186 5.30 9.46 10.70
C THR A 186 4.58 9.19 9.37
N GLY A 187 3.24 9.26 9.34
CA GLY A 187 2.46 9.18 8.11
C GLY A 187 2.80 10.31 7.13
N ARG A 188 2.95 11.54 7.62
CA ARG A 188 3.41 12.68 6.79
C ARG A 188 4.84 12.48 6.23
N LYS A 189 5.75 11.80 6.96
CA LYS A 189 7.06 11.41 6.39
C LYS A 189 6.91 10.43 5.23
N SER A 190 6.00 9.48 5.33
CA SER A 190 5.67 8.58 4.21
C SER A 190 5.13 9.35 3.01
N LEU A 191 4.17 10.26 3.24
CA LEU A 191 3.54 11.08 2.19
C LEU A 191 4.52 12.08 1.55
N ALA A 192 5.55 12.53 2.25
CA ALA A 192 6.61 13.35 1.69
C ALA A 192 7.47 12.59 0.65
N ILE A 193 7.51 11.26 0.72
CA ILE A 193 8.22 10.39 -0.22
C ILE A 193 7.30 9.92 -1.34
N ASP A 194 6.11 9.44 -0.98
CA ASP A 194 5.06 8.98 -1.90
C ASP A 194 3.74 9.61 -1.49
N ALA A 195 3.42 10.74 -2.13
CA ALA A 195 2.24 11.55 -1.82
C ALA A 195 0.92 10.82 -2.10
N ASP A 196 0.94 9.75 -2.90
CA ASP A 196 -0.22 8.93 -3.24
C ASP A 196 -0.28 7.62 -2.45
N ASN A 197 0.55 7.46 -1.41
CA ASN A 197 0.48 6.31 -0.52
C ASN A 197 -0.86 6.28 0.23
N THR A 198 -1.81 5.56 -0.34
CA THR A 198 -3.21 5.48 0.12
C THR A 198 -3.33 5.06 1.59
N TYR A 199 -2.46 4.15 2.06
CA TYR A 199 -2.48 3.73 3.46
C TYR A 199 -2.02 4.84 4.41
N SER A 200 -0.98 5.59 4.04
CA SER A 200 -0.53 6.73 4.85
C SER A 200 -1.53 7.87 4.86
N LEU A 201 -2.21 8.17 3.73
CA LEU A 201 -3.33 9.10 3.70
C LEU A 201 -4.40 8.72 4.72
N LEU A 202 -4.80 7.43 4.74
CA LEU A 202 -5.82 6.97 5.68
C LEU A 202 -5.36 6.96 7.14
N ILE A 203 -4.10 6.64 7.42
CA ILE A 203 -3.55 6.70 8.78
C ILE A 203 -3.55 8.15 9.28
N VAL A 204 -3.13 9.10 8.45
CA VAL A 204 -3.16 10.53 8.79
C VAL A 204 -4.59 11.00 9.01
N ALA A 205 -5.49 10.72 8.06
CA ALA A 205 -6.89 11.12 8.13
C ALA A 205 -7.61 10.59 9.38
N THR A 206 -7.48 9.28 9.64
CA THR A 206 -8.12 8.65 10.80
C THR A 206 -7.51 9.08 12.12
N SER A 207 -6.20 9.36 12.16
CA SER A 207 -5.54 9.84 13.39
C SER A 207 -5.89 11.29 13.69
N LEU A 208 -5.91 12.18 12.70
CA LEU A 208 -6.26 13.58 12.86
C LEU A 208 -7.72 13.78 13.28
N SER A 209 -8.64 12.90 12.84
CA SER A 209 -10.05 12.96 13.22
C SER A 209 -10.37 12.38 14.61
N GLU A 210 -9.37 11.88 15.34
CA GLU A 210 -9.59 11.39 16.71
C GLU A 210 -9.86 12.55 17.69
N PRO A 211 -10.84 12.42 18.61
CA PRO A 211 -11.22 13.49 19.54
C PRO A 211 -10.05 14.02 20.39
N SER A 212 -9.06 13.20 20.69
CA SER A 212 -7.87 13.62 21.44
C SER A 212 -6.99 14.60 20.66
N MET A 213 -6.88 14.44 19.35
CA MET A 213 -6.13 15.34 18.47
C MET A 213 -6.82 16.71 18.41
N ILE A 214 -8.15 16.71 18.22
CA ILE A 214 -8.96 17.93 18.14
C ILE A 214 -8.90 18.72 19.45
N ARG A 215 -9.09 18.05 20.60
CA ARG A 215 -9.04 18.71 21.93
C ARG A 215 -7.69 19.31 22.27
N ASN A 216 -6.61 18.78 21.73
CA ASN A 216 -5.24 19.23 22.00
C ASN A 216 -4.76 20.29 20.98
N SER A 217 -5.56 20.61 19.96
CA SER A 217 -5.26 21.64 18.98
C SER A 217 -5.58 23.04 19.51
N THR A 218 -4.84 24.04 19.01
CA THR A 218 -5.00 25.45 19.41
C THR A 218 -6.16 26.17 18.75
N ASP A 219 -6.70 25.62 17.65
CA ASP A 219 -7.77 26.19 16.81
C ASP A 219 -9.02 25.28 16.77
N ASN A 220 -9.24 24.49 17.82
CA ASN A 220 -10.30 23.48 17.89
C ASN A 220 -10.20 22.40 16.78
N GLY A 221 -9.00 22.19 16.23
CA GLY A 221 -8.73 21.14 15.25
C GLY A 221 -9.22 21.47 13.84
N GLU A 222 -9.45 22.73 13.52
CA GLU A 222 -9.97 23.09 12.19
C GLU A 222 -9.03 22.64 11.07
N TRP A 223 -7.72 22.88 11.21
CA TRP A 223 -6.71 22.44 10.23
C TRP A 223 -6.60 20.93 10.18
N GLU A 224 -6.60 20.24 11.30
CA GLU A 224 -6.57 18.79 11.41
C GLU A 224 -7.78 18.16 10.67
N LEU A 225 -8.97 18.73 10.84
CA LEU A 225 -10.18 18.23 10.18
C LEU A 225 -10.19 18.49 8.68
N VAL A 226 -9.66 19.63 8.22
CA VAL A 226 -9.50 19.92 6.79
C VAL A 226 -8.51 18.95 6.15
N GLU A 227 -7.34 18.73 6.76
CA GLU A 227 -6.35 17.76 6.26
C GLU A 227 -6.92 16.35 6.27
N ALA A 228 -7.55 15.93 7.37
CA ALA A 228 -8.16 14.60 7.48
C ALA A 228 -9.20 14.34 6.38
N GLY A 229 -10.07 15.32 6.12
CA GLY A 229 -11.06 15.23 5.04
C GLY A 229 -10.43 15.17 3.66
N THR A 230 -9.39 15.99 3.42
CA THR A 230 -8.66 16.03 2.15
C THR A 230 -7.94 14.71 1.89
N ASP A 231 -7.24 14.18 2.87
CA ASP A 231 -6.50 12.92 2.74
C ASP A 231 -7.43 11.72 2.55
N ALA A 232 -8.55 11.68 3.28
CA ALA A 232 -9.56 10.65 3.10
C ALA A 232 -10.19 10.69 1.70
N GLN A 233 -10.53 11.89 1.19
CA GLN A 233 -11.05 12.05 -0.16
C GLN A 233 -10.01 11.65 -1.21
N ARG A 234 -8.75 12.08 -1.05
CA ARG A 234 -7.66 11.69 -1.95
C ARG A 234 -7.48 10.16 -2.00
N ALA A 235 -7.59 9.48 -0.86
CA ALA A 235 -7.54 8.02 -0.83
C ALA A 235 -8.66 7.37 -1.66
N LEU A 236 -9.88 7.94 -1.67
CA LEU A 236 -10.99 7.51 -2.53
C LEU A 236 -10.69 7.76 -4.01
N ASP A 237 -10.15 8.93 -4.34
CA ASP A 237 -9.83 9.31 -5.73
C ASP A 237 -8.73 8.43 -6.34
N LEU A 238 -7.88 7.83 -5.50
CA LEU A 238 -6.82 6.90 -5.90
C LEU A 238 -7.32 5.45 -6.11
N LEU A 239 -8.50 5.08 -5.60
CA LEU A 239 -9.02 3.71 -5.71
C LEU A 239 -9.11 3.14 -7.14
N PRO A 240 -9.48 3.94 -8.18
CA PRO A 240 -9.49 3.45 -9.56
C PRO A 240 -8.09 3.10 -10.10
N LYS A 241 -7.04 3.70 -9.53
CA LYS A 241 -5.64 3.54 -9.93
C LYS A 241 -4.88 2.57 -9.03
N LEU A 242 -5.57 1.97 -8.04
CA LEU A 242 -4.92 1.07 -7.08
C LEU A 242 -4.36 -0.15 -7.82
N PRO A 243 -3.05 -0.42 -7.76
CA PRO A 243 -2.44 -1.56 -8.44
C PRO A 243 -2.79 -2.87 -7.73
N THR A 244 -2.89 -3.95 -8.49
CA THR A 244 -2.90 -5.31 -7.94
C THR A 244 -1.53 -5.62 -7.35
N ARG A 245 -1.50 -6.42 -6.27
CA ARG A 245 -0.26 -6.94 -5.72
C ARG A 245 0.14 -8.23 -6.44
N PRO A 246 1.43 -8.56 -6.43
CA PRO A 246 1.87 -9.89 -6.84
C PRO A 246 1.07 -10.97 -6.07
N ASP A 247 0.67 -12.02 -6.76
CA ASP A 247 -0.08 -13.18 -6.19
C ASP A 247 -1.43 -12.84 -5.54
N GLU A 248 -1.95 -11.61 -5.73
CA GLU A 248 -3.26 -11.21 -5.25
C GLU A 248 -4.37 -11.69 -6.20
N THR A 249 -5.30 -12.49 -5.68
CA THR A 249 -6.48 -12.89 -6.48
C THR A 249 -7.43 -11.70 -6.70
N PRO A 250 -8.31 -11.75 -7.73
CA PRO A 250 -9.32 -10.72 -7.93
C PRO A 250 -10.20 -10.46 -6.70
N GLU A 251 -10.53 -11.51 -5.93
CA GLU A 251 -11.32 -11.41 -4.70
C GLU A 251 -10.53 -10.72 -3.58
N GLN A 252 -9.24 -11.03 -3.43
CA GLN A 252 -8.37 -10.37 -2.47
C GLN A 252 -8.17 -8.89 -2.83
N PHE A 253 -7.98 -8.58 -4.10
CA PHE A 253 -7.91 -7.20 -4.59
C PHE A 253 -9.20 -6.43 -4.30
N ALA A 254 -10.37 -7.01 -4.61
CA ALA A 254 -11.67 -6.41 -4.33
C ALA A 254 -11.88 -6.18 -2.82
N ALA A 255 -11.50 -7.15 -1.98
CA ALA A 255 -11.59 -7.02 -0.53
C ALA A 255 -10.66 -5.92 0.01
N ARG A 256 -9.43 -5.83 -0.50
CA ARG A 256 -8.48 -4.77 -0.14
C ARG A 256 -9.00 -3.39 -0.54
N LYS A 257 -9.52 -3.26 -1.76
CA LYS A 257 -10.13 -2.02 -2.25
C LYS A 257 -11.31 -1.59 -1.37
N ALA A 258 -12.23 -2.50 -1.08
CA ALA A 258 -13.36 -2.25 -0.19
C ALA A 258 -12.91 -1.87 1.24
N GLY A 259 -11.82 -2.46 1.74
CA GLY A 259 -11.25 -2.11 3.04
C GLY A 259 -10.68 -0.69 3.09
N ILE A 260 -10.01 -0.25 2.04
CA ILE A 260 -9.51 1.13 1.87
C ILE A 260 -10.69 2.10 1.81
N GLU A 261 -11.68 1.82 0.96
CA GLU A 261 -12.89 2.62 0.78
C GLU A 261 -13.68 2.75 2.10
N SER A 262 -13.88 1.62 2.81
CA SER A 262 -14.50 1.60 4.13
C SER A 262 -13.77 2.51 5.13
N THR A 263 -12.44 2.49 5.14
CA THR A 263 -11.64 3.29 6.08
C THR A 263 -11.70 4.78 5.71
N ALA A 264 -11.69 5.12 4.43
CA ALA A 264 -11.83 6.50 3.97
C ALA A 264 -13.20 7.08 4.35
N HIS A 265 -14.29 6.34 4.12
CA HIS A 265 -15.62 6.75 4.55
C HIS A 265 -15.73 6.86 6.08
N ALA A 266 -15.08 5.99 6.85
CA ALA A 266 -15.02 6.12 8.30
C ALA A 266 -14.30 7.40 8.76
N ALA A 267 -13.21 7.79 8.09
CA ALA A 267 -12.50 9.04 8.38
C ALA A 267 -13.38 10.27 8.04
N LEU A 268 -14.03 10.28 6.86
CA LEU A 268 -14.97 11.35 6.48
C LEU A 268 -16.15 11.45 7.47
N GLY A 269 -16.67 10.30 7.92
CA GLY A 269 -17.71 10.25 8.95
C GLY A 269 -17.23 10.83 10.29
N ALA A 270 -15.99 10.52 10.69
CA ALA A 270 -15.40 11.08 11.92
C ALA A 270 -15.18 12.59 11.81
N VAL A 271 -14.68 13.08 10.66
CA VAL A 271 -14.56 14.53 10.39
C VAL A 271 -15.92 15.21 10.47
N ALA A 272 -16.94 14.67 9.81
CA ALA A 272 -18.29 15.23 9.83
C ALA A 272 -18.88 15.24 11.26
N MET A 273 -18.64 14.20 12.05
CA MET A 273 -19.05 14.11 13.45
C MET A 273 -18.42 15.22 14.31
N GLN A 274 -17.12 15.47 14.16
CA GLN A 274 -16.40 16.54 14.88
C GLN A 274 -16.84 17.94 14.46
N GLN A 275 -17.46 18.07 13.28
CA GLN A 275 -18.04 19.31 12.75
C GLN A 275 -19.55 19.44 13.05
N ASP A 276 -20.12 18.57 13.89
CA ASP A 276 -21.57 18.49 14.20
C ASP A 276 -22.48 18.27 12.97
N LYS A 277 -21.91 17.81 11.85
CA LYS A 277 -22.63 17.46 10.61
C LYS A 277 -23.16 16.03 10.69
N TYR A 278 -24.04 15.78 11.67
CA TYR A 278 -24.46 14.41 12.06
C TYR A 278 -25.12 13.62 10.93
N ASN A 279 -25.95 14.24 10.07
CA ASN A 279 -26.54 13.53 8.94
C ASN A 279 -25.48 13.02 7.96
N GLN A 280 -24.49 13.85 7.62
CA GLN A 280 -23.36 13.46 6.79
C GLN A 280 -22.54 12.35 7.46
N ALA A 281 -22.28 12.48 8.77
CA ALA A 281 -21.56 11.46 9.52
C ALA A 281 -22.27 10.09 9.48
N ILE A 282 -23.62 10.07 9.67
CA ILE A 282 -24.44 8.86 9.57
C ILE A 282 -24.28 8.21 8.20
N ASP A 283 -24.39 8.99 7.13
CA ASP A 283 -24.30 8.46 5.76
C ASP A 283 -22.90 7.88 5.48
N GLU A 284 -21.84 8.57 5.90
CA GLU A 284 -20.48 8.11 5.72
C GLU A 284 -20.19 6.83 6.54
N PHE A 285 -20.61 6.75 7.80
CA PHE A 285 -20.45 5.53 8.60
C PHE A 285 -21.28 4.36 8.07
N LYS A 286 -22.47 4.60 7.53
CA LYS A 286 -23.27 3.55 6.86
C LYS A 286 -22.56 3.00 5.62
N LYS A 287 -21.96 3.86 4.80
CA LYS A 287 -21.13 3.42 3.67
C LYS A 287 -19.93 2.59 4.16
N ALA A 288 -19.20 3.08 5.16
CA ALA A 288 -18.08 2.36 5.75
C ALA A 288 -18.49 0.96 6.24
N ILE A 289 -19.63 0.84 6.93
CA ILE A 289 -20.18 -0.43 7.43
C ILE A 289 -20.54 -1.37 6.27
N SER A 290 -21.18 -0.86 5.22
CA SER A 290 -21.58 -1.69 4.06
C SER A 290 -20.40 -2.32 3.31
N LEU A 291 -19.24 -1.65 3.32
CA LEU A 291 -17.99 -2.07 2.69
C LEU A 291 -17.12 -2.94 3.59
N SER A 292 -17.33 -2.89 4.91
CA SER A 292 -16.47 -3.60 5.88
C SER A 292 -16.73 -5.11 5.85
N ARG A 293 -15.69 -5.88 5.53
CA ARG A 293 -15.69 -7.35 5.55
C ARG A 293 -14.42 -7.86 6.25
N PRO A 294 -14.47 -8.47 7.44
CA PRO A 294 -15.64 -8.66 8.30
C PRO A 294 -16.16 -7.34 8.88
N PRO A 295 -17.43 -7.29 9.38
CA PRO A 295 -17.98 -6.10 10.02
C PRO A 295 -17.13 -5.65 11.23
N LYS A 296 -16.86 -4.36 11.35
CA LYS A 296 -16.04 -3.79 12.42
C LYS A 296 -16.90 -3.20 13.54
N ALA A 297 -16.71 -3.66 14.75
CA ALA A 297 -17.41 -3.17 15.96
C ALA A 297 -17.29 -1.65 16.17
N SER A 298 -16.10 -1.08 15.88
CA SER A 298 -15.82 0.35 16.02
C SER A 298 -16.72 1.23 15.16
N LEU A 299 -17.07 0.79 13.95
CA LEU A 299 -17.96 1.57 13.06
C LEU A 299 -19.38 1.66 13.62
N TYR A 300 -19.90 0.57 14.16
CA TYR A 300 -21.21 0.55 14.82
C TYR A 300 -21.19 1.36 16.12
N PHE A 301 -20.09 1.33 16.86
CA PHE A 301 -19.94 2.14 18.06
C PHE A 301 -20.02 3.63 17.73
N ARG A 302 -19.25 4.11 16.72
CA ARG A 302 -19.29 5.51 16.26
C ARG A 302 -20.69 5.91 15.75
N LEU A 303 -21.35 5.03 15.01
CA LEU A 303 -22.73 5.27 14.57
C LEU A 303 -23.69 5.40 15.74
N GLY A 304 -23.52 4.59 16.80
CA GLY A 304 -24.28 4.69 18.04
C GLY A 304 -24.07 6.03 18.77
N GLU A 305 -22.82 6.51 18.83
CA GLU A 305 -22.50 7.84 19.40
C GLU A 305 -23.24 8.96 18.64
N ILE A 306 -23.23 8.91 17.30
CA ILE A 306 -23.91 9.92 16.48
C ILE A 306 -25.42 9.88 16.71
N TYR A 307 -26.04 8.70 16.70
CA TYR A 307 -27.47 8.57 16.97
C TYR A 307 -27.86 9.07 18.39
N SER A 308 -26.98 8.86 19.38
CA SER A 308 -27.16 9.41 20.71
C SER A 308 -27.12 10.95 20.70
N ASN A 309 -26.19 11.55 19.98
CA ASN A 309 -26.05 13.01 19.87
C ASN A 309 -27.25 13.66 19.19
N VAL A 310 -27.89 13.01 18.24
CA VAL A 310 -29.12 13.53 17.59
C VAL A 310 -30.42 13.11 18.27
N GLY A 311 -30.36 12.43 19.43
CA GLY A 311 -31.53 11.97 20.17
C GLY A 311 -32.29 10.80 19.55
N ALA A 312 -31.70 10.13 18.57
CA ALA A 312 -32.28 8.96 17.90
C ALA A 312 -32.04 7.67 18.74
N LYS A 313 -32.72 7.62 19.91
CA LYS A 313 -32.48 6.63 20.99
C LYS A 313 -32.57 5.19 20.51
N GLN A 314 -33.57 4.85 19.70
CA GLN A 314 -33.73 3.46 19.22
C GLN A 314 -32.58 3.02 18.31
N GLN A 315 -32.18 3.88 17.37
CA GLN A 315 -31.07 3.62 16.46
C GLN A 315 -29.73 3.54 17.21
N ALA A 316 -29.56 4.38 18.26
CA ALA A 316 -28.38 4.31 19.12
C ALA A 316 -28.28 2.96 19.86
N ILE A 317 -29.42 2.48 20.41
CA ILE A 317 -29.46 1.15 21.08
C ILE A 317 -29.09 0.05 20.08
N GLU A 318 -29.66 0.04 18.89
CA GLU A 318 -29.36 -0.96 17.86
C GLU A 318 -27.88 -0.96 17.47
N ALA A 319 -27.31 0.23 17.24
CA ALA A 319 -25.92 0.39 16.86
C ALA A 319 -24.95 -0.04 17.98
N PHE A 320 -25.19 0.39 19.22
CA PHE A 320 -24.35 -0.04 20.36
C PHE A 320 -24.51 -1.54 20.66
N SER A 321 -25.72 -2.11 20.51
CA SER A 321 -25.91 -3.55 20.66
C SER A 321 -25.08 -4.34 19.65
N LYS A 322 -25.07 -3.89 18.39
CA LYS A 322 -24.25 -4.51 17.35
C LYS A 322 -22.76 -4.33 17.59
N ALA A 323 -22.36 -3.15 18.10
CA ALA A 323 -20.97 -2.91 18.50
C ALA A 323 -20.52 -3.83 19.64
N ALA A 324 -21.36 -4.05 20.66
CA ALA A 324 -21.06 -4.95 21.76
C ALA A 324 -20.97 -6.40 21.30
N GLU A 325 -21.89 -6.85 20.44
CA GLU A 325 -21.88 -8.21 19.87
C GLU A 325 -20.59 -8.48 19.09
N LEU A 326 -20.23 -7.60 18.17
CA LEU A 326 -19.06 -7.72 17.29
C LEU A 326 -17.74 -7.50 18.05
N GLY A 327 -17.78 -6.68 19.09
CA GLY A 327 -16.61 -6.34 19.90
C GLY A 327 -16.39 -7.23 21.12
N LYS A 328 -17.06 -8.37 21.20
CA LYS A 328 -16.98 -9.26 22.37
C LYS A 328 -15.54 -9.58 22.77
N GLY A 329 -15.22 -9.41 24.05
CA GLY A 329 -13.88 -9.59 24.60
C GLY A 329 -12.92 -8.42 24.35
N THR A 330 -13.37 -7.33 23.74
CA THR A 330 -12.55 -6.13 23.49
C THR A 330 -13.03 -4.94 24.32
N VAL A 331 -12.25 -3.86 24.33
CA VAL A 331 -12.60 -2.59 24.98
C VAL A 331 -13.88 -1.97 24.37
N ILE A 332 -14.20 -2.26 23.11
CA ILE A 332 -15.43 -1.76 22.45
C ILE A 332 -16.68 -2.35 23.08
N GLU A 333 -16.66 -3.64 23.45
CA GLU A 333 -17.78 -4.25 24.19
C GLU A 333 -18.07 -3.47 25.49
N THR A 334 -17.01 -3.13 26.23
CA THR A 334 -17.12 -2.43 27.51
C THR A 334 -17.77 -1.04 27.29
N TYR A 335 -17.29 -0.28 26.31
CA TYR A 335 -17.85 1.05 26.03
C TYR A 335 -19.27 0.98 25.48
N ALA A 336 -19.56 0.10 24.55
CA ALA A 336 -20.89 -0.07 23.98
C ALA A 336 -21.92 -0.49 25.06
N THR A 337 -21.55 -1.43 25.93
CA THR A 337 -22.40 -1.85 27.05
C THR A 337 -22.67 -0.74 28.05
N ARG A 338 -21.65 0.12 28.31
CA ARG A 338 -21.84 1.31 29.16
C ARG A 338 -22.84 2.27 28.52
N SER A 339 -22.67 2.62 27.23
CA SER A 339 -23.58 3.51 26.51
C SER A 339 -25.02 2.98 26.47
N LEU A 340 -25.20 1.66 26.29
CA LEU A 340 -26.52 1.02 26.38
C LEU A 340 -27.19 1.22 27.76
N LYS A 341 -26.44 1.02 28.87
CA LYS A 341 -26.95 1.23 30.21
C LYS A 341 -27.34 2.69 30.48
N GLU A 342 -26.58 3.64 29.93
CA GLU A 342 -26.87 5.08 30.03
C GLU A 342 -28.17 5.44 29.28
N LEU A 343 -28.35 4.93 28.07
CA LEU A 343 -29.58 5.13 27.27
C LEU A 343 -30.83 4.50 27.90
N GLN A 344 -30.70 3.45 28.69
CA GLN A 344 -31.81 2.80 29.36
C GLN A 344 -32.26 3.54 30.62
N LYS A 345 -31.41 4.38 31.24
CA LYS A 345 -31.72 5.15 32.44
C LYS A 345 -32.48 6.44 32.13
N ASN A 346 -32.32 6.97 30.93
CA ASN A 346 -32.97 8.18 30.43
C ASN A 346 -34.15 7.82 29.50
#